data_eec517132938970c03c4c6c025df268a
#
_entry.id   eec517132938970c03c4c6c025df268a
#
_cell.length_a   1.000
_cell.length_b   1.000
_cell.length_c   1.000
_cell.angle_alpha   90.00
_cell.angle_beta   90.00
_cell.angle_gamma   90.00
#
_symmetry.space_group_name_H-M   'P 1'
#
loop_
_entity.id
_entity.type
_entity.pdbx_description
1 polymer ?
#
loop_
_entity_poly.entity_id
_entity_poly.type
_entity_poly.pdbx_seq_one_letter_code
_entity_poly.pdbx_strand_id
1 'polypeptide(L)'
;VPEEIIGSDIMEAGRERAKKEHGIHVTADNIEVTQKAEVLVLSVKPQFYAQTIAEIKDAVREDQLIITIAPGKTLAWLEEQFGKKVKIVRTMPNTPALVGEGMTAACPNDAVTEEEKNYALELLSSFGKVEIVPEHLIDAVVAVSGSSPAYIFMFIEAMADGAVAEGMPRSQAYQFAAQAVLGSAKMVLETGKHPGELKDMVCSPAGTTIEAVRVLEKFGLRSAVIEAEKVCADMSRNM
;
A
#
# COMPACT_ATOMS: atom_id res chain seq x y z
N VAL A 1 20.24 -0.94 -9.29
CA VAL A 1 20.52 0.36 -9.95
C VAL A 1 19.59 0.54 -11.16
N PRO A 2 19.30 1.78 -11.63
CA PRO A 2 18.34 2.03 -12.72
C PRO A 2 18.58 1.24 -14.01
N GLU A 3 19.83 0.97 -14.35
CA GLU A 3 20.23 0.22 -15.55
C GLU A 3 19.82 -1.26 -15.49
N GLU A 4 19.53 -1.79 -14.32
CA GLU A 4 19.06 -3.18 -14.12
C GLU A 4 17.52 -3.28 -14.16
N ILE A 5 16.83 -2.14 -14.32
CA ILE A 5 15.37 -2.10 -14.35
C ILE A 5 14.89 -1.89 -15.78
N ILE A 6 13.99 -2.75 -16.22
CA ILE A 6 13.25 -2.60 -17.47
C ILE A 6 11.74 -2.54 -17.15
N GLY A 7 11.04 -1.56 -17.71
CA GLY A 7 9.60 -1.40 -17.54
C GLY A 7 8.87 -1.34 -18.87
N SER A 8 7.66 -1.89 -18.92
CA SER A 8 6.75 -1.71 -20.06
C SER A 8 5.53 -0.88 -19.66
N ASP A 9 5.09 -0.06 -20.60
CA ASP A 9 3.83 0.65 -20.51
C ASP A 9 3.26 0.79 -21.93
N ILE A 10 1.95 0.54 -22.10
CA ILE A 10 1.26 0.74 -23.36
C ILE A 10 1.26 2.22 -23.79
N MET A 11 1.26 3.14 -22.82
CA MET A 11 1.26 4.58 -23.05
C MET A 11 2.68 5.11 -23.24
N GLU A 12 2.95 5.71 -24.41
CA GLU A 12 4.24 6.34 -24.68
C GLU A 12 4.63 7.39 -23.63
N ALA A 13 3.67 8.23 -23.21
CA ALA A 13 3.88 9.22 -22.17
C ALA A 13 4.32 8.62 -20.82
N GLY A 14 3.82 7.42 -20.47
CA GLY A 14 4.26 6.67 -19.29
C GLY A 14 5.71 6.23 -19.40
N ARG A 15 6.09 5.68 -20.56
CA ARG A 15 7.46 5.25 -20.85
C ARG A 15 8.44 6.41 -20.80
N GLU A 16 8.13 7.53 -21.47
CA GLU A 16 8.99 8.72 -21.49
C GLU A 16 9.15 9.32 -20.08
N ARG A 17 8.08 9.35 -19.28
CA ARG A 17 8.16 9.79 -17.89
C ARG A 17 9.07 8.88 -17.07
N ALA A 18 8.86 7.57 -17.12
CA ALA A 18 9.66 6.60 -16.36
C ALA A 18 11.15 6.69 -16.71
N LYS A 19 11.47 6.80 -18.03
CA LYS A 19 12.83 6.99 -18.50
C LYS A 19 13.46 8.29 -18.00
N LYS A 20 12.70 9.40 -18.05
CA LYS A 20 13.19 10.74 -17.66
C LYS A 20 13.39 10.86 -16.14
N GLU A 21 12.43 10.34 -15.35
CA GLU A 21 12.43 10.52 -13.89
C GLU A 21 13.32 9.49 -13.18
N HIS A 22 13.43 8.27 -13.74
CA HIS A 22 14.09 7.16 -13.06
C HIS A 22 15.31 6.58 -13.79
N GLY A 23 15.53 6.97 -15.05
CA GLY A 23 16.68 6.48 -15.85
C GLY A 23 16.63 4.99 -16.22
N ILE A 24 15.47 4.36 -16.12
CA ILE A 24 15.29 2.93 -16.39
C ILE A 24 15.13 2.65 -17.88
N HIS A 25 15.36 1.40 -18.31
CA HIS A 25 15.01 0.94 -19.65
C HIS A 25 13.49 0.84 -19.80
N VAL A 26 12.97 1.26 -20.95
CA VAL A 26 11.52 1.23 -21.21
C VAL A 26 11.21 0.63 -22.56
N THR A 27 10.10 -0.11 -22.66
CA THR A 27 9.61 -0.75 -23.89
C THR A 27 8.08 -0.69 -23.95
N ALA A 28 7.50 -0.97 -25.09
CA ALA A 28 6.06 -1.20 -25.22
C ALA A 28 5.70 -2.70 -25.18
N ASP A 29 6.69 -3.58 -25.09
CA ASP A 29 6.56 -5.03 -25.21
C ASP A 29 6.68 -5.71 -23.84
N ASN A 30 5.57 -6.27 -23.34
CA ASN A 30 5.52 -7.01 -22.08
C ASN A 30 6.32 -8.33 -22.14
N ILE A 31 6.43 -8.94 -23.33
CA ILE A 31 7.19 -10.18 -23.53
C ILE A 31 8.68 -9.89 -23.38
N GLU A 32 9.17 -8.77 -23.92
CA GLU A 32 10.58 -8.36 -23.77
C GLU A 32 10.94 -8.19 -22.27
N VAL A 33 10.09 -7.51 -21.49
CA VAL A 33 10.29 -7.36 -20.03
C VAL A 33 10.33 -8.73 -19.38
N THR A 34 9.34 -9.58 -19.67
CA THR A 34 9.22 -10.91 -19.07
C THR A 34 10.45 -11.78 -19.34
N GLN A 35 10.99 -11.76 -20.56
CA GLN A 35 12.16 -12.56 -20.92
C GLN A 35 13.46 -12.09 -20.23
N LYS A 36 13.59 -10.78 -19.96
CA LYS A 36 14.80 -10.18 -19.39
C LYS A 36 14.79 -10.17 -17.84
N ALA A 37 13.63 -10.06 -17.23
CA ALA A 37 13.52 -9.91 -15.78
C ALA A 37 13.82 -11.21 -15.02
N GLU A 38 14.54 -11.12 -13.91
CA GLU A 38 14.63 -12.17 -12.89
C GLU A 38 13.44 -12.09 -11.92
N VAL A 39 13.07 -10.85 -11.56
CA VAL A 39 11.86 -10.56 -10.80
C VAL A 39 10.89 -9.78 -11.68
N LEU A 40 9.73 -10.33 -11.90
CA LEU A 40 8.67 -9.72 -12.72
C LEU A 40 7.61 -9.08 -11.83
N VAL A 41 7.48 -7.76 -11.87
CA VAL A 41 6.46 -7.03 -11.11
C VAL A 41 5.25 -6.72 -12.00
N LEU A 42 4.09 -7.29 -11.68
CA LEU A 42 2.83 -7.00 -12.36
C LEU A 42 2.15 -5.78 -11.70
N SER A 43 2.38 -4.60 -12.27
CA SER A 43 1.86 -3.32 -11.77
C SER A 43 0.76 -2.69 -12.63
N VAL A 44 0.09 -3.50 -13.46
CA VAL A 44 -1.06 -3.06 -14.26
C VAL A 44 -2.33 -2.96 -13.41
N LYS A 45 -3.35 -2.26 -13.90
CA LYS A 45 -4.65 -2.19 -13.23
C LYS A 45 -5.31 -3.57 -13.14
N PRO A 46 -6.09 -3.88 -12.08
CA PRO A 46 -6.67 -5.21 -11.86
C PRO A 46 -7.48 -5.77 -13.05
N GLN A 47 -8.19 -4.90 -13.78
CA GLN A 47 -8.97 -5.31 -14.96
C GLN A 47 -8.13 -5.78 -16.14
N PHE A 48 -6.84 -5.45 -16.19
CA PHE A 48 -5.94 -5.85 -17.27
C PHE A 48 -5.09 -7.08 -16.94
N TYR A 49 -5.16 -7.61 -15.71
CA TYR A 49 -4.33 -8.75 -15.28
C TYR A 49 -4.52 -9.98 -16.16
N ALA A 50 -5.76 -10.40 -16.42
CA ALA A 50 -6.02 -11.58 -17.24
C ALA A 50 -5.44 -11.46 -18.66
N GLN A 51 -5.60 -10.28 -19.27
CA GLN A 51 -5.06 -10.01 -20.61
C GLN A 51 -3.52 -10.01 -20.59
N THR A 52 -2.93 -9.30 -19.63
CA THR A 52 -1.46 -9.22 -19.51
C THR A 52 -0.86 -10.59 -19.22
N ILE A 53 -1.45 -11.38 -18.33
CA ILE A 53 -0.97 -12.74 -18.05
C ILE A 53 -1.11 -13.64 -19.28
N ALA A 54 -2.22 -13.57 -20.02
CA ALA A 54 -2.39 -14.33 -21.26
C ALA A 54 -1.34 -14.02 -22.31
N GLU A 55 -0.89 -12.76 -22.38
CA GLU A 55 0.17 -12.31 -23.29
C GLU A 55 1.54 -12.86 -22.90
N ILE A 56 1.88 -12.85 -21.60
CA ILE A 56 3.25 -13.13 -21.13
C ILE A 56 3.46 -14.57 -20.62
N LYS A 57 2.41 -15.33 -20.31
CA LYS A 57 2.50 -16.63 -19.60
C LYS A 57 3.45 -17.63 -20.23
N ASP A 58 3.55 -17.66 -21.56
CA ASP A 58 4.42 -18.59 -22.27
C ASP A 58 5.90 -18.15 -22.23
N ALA A 59 6.17 -16.85 -22.00
CA ALA A 59 7.50 -16.30 -21.83
C ALA A 59 8.01 -16.36 -20.39
N VAL A 60 7.12 -16.54 -19.40
CA VAL A 60 7.51 -16.67 -17.97
C VAL A 60 8.28 -17.96 -17.75
N ARG A 61 9.44 -17.87 -17.11
CA ARG A 61 10.32 -19.00 -16.77
C ARG A 61 9.95 -19.62 -15.41
N GLU A 62 10.35 -20.87 -15.20
CA GLU A 62 10.09 -21.60 -13.94
C GLU A 62 10.90 -21.04 -12.75
N ASP A 63 12.07 -20.45 -13.02
CA ASP A 63 12.94 -19.84 -12.02
C ASP A 63 12.54 -18.42 -11.64
N GLN A 64 11.65 -17.81 -12.40
CA GLN A 64 11.29 -16.39 -12.29
C GLN A 64 10.36 -16.12 -11.11
N LEU A 65 10.68 -15.11 -10.31
CA LEU A 65 9.84 -14.65 -9.22
C LEU A 65 8.86 -13.59 -9.72
N ILE A 66 7.57 -13.76 -9.43
CA ILE A 66 6.51 -12.83 -9.81
C ILE A 66 6.01 -12.11 -8.56
N ILE A 67 5.99 -10.79 -8.59
CA ILE A 67 5.39 -9.94 -7.56
C ILE A 67 4.15 -9.28 -8.14
N THR A 68 3.01 -9.38 -7.45
CA THR A 68 1.74 -8.78 -7.88
C THR A 68 1.28 -7.75 -6.86
N ILE A 69 0.69 -6.64 -7.33
CA ILE A 69 0.24 -5.54 -6.46
C ILE A 69 -1.26 -5.23 -6.59
N ALA A 70 -2.02 -6.06 -7.33
CA ALA A 70 -3.44 -5.80 -7.59
C ALA A 70 -4.34 -6.31 -6.46
N PRO A 71 -5.26 -5.48 -5.95
CA PRO A 71 -6.32 -5.97 -5.07
C PRO A 71 -7.24 -6.96 -5.81
N GLY A 72 -7.92 -7.83 -5.07
CA GLY A 72 -8.92 -8.76 -5.59
C GLY A 72 -8.37 -9.94 -6.42
N LYS A 73 -7.06 -10.05 -6.65
CA LYS A 73 -6.46 -11.16 -7.41
C LYS A 73 -5.77 -12.14 -6.46
N THR A 74 -6.45 -13.27 -6.19
CA THR A 74 -5.94 -14.32 -5.27
C THR A 74 -4.79 -15.11 -5.89
N LEU A 75 -3.97 -15.76 -5.05
CA LEU A 75 -2.90 -16.66 -5.50
C LEU A 75 -3.48 -17.76 -6.39
N ALA A 76 -4.59 -18.39 -5.98
CA ALA A 76 -5.26 -19.44 -6.75
C ALA A 76 -5.73 -18.92 -8.13
N TRP A 77 -6.32 -17.74 -8.18
CA TRP A 77 -6.72 -17.12 -9.45
C TRP A 77 -5.50 -16.84 -10.35
N LEU A 78 -4.41 -16.32 -9.77
CA LEU A 78 -3.18 -16.04 -10.52
C LEU A 78 -2.57 -17.32 -11.10
N GLU A 79 -2.46 -18.37 -10.30
CA GLU A 79 -1.96 -19.69 -10.74
C GLU A 79 -2.81 -20.28 -11.87
N GLU A 80 -4.13 -20.16 -11.77
CA GLU A 80 -5.07 -20.56 -12.83
C GLU A 80 -4.82 -19.79 -14.14
N GLN A 81 -4.63 -18.44 -14.06
CA GLN A 81 -4.38 -17.62 -15.25
C GLN A 81 -3.06 -18.00 -15.94
N PHE A 82 -2.00 -18.27 -15.17
CA PHE A 82 -0.73 -18.72 -15.73
C PHE A 82 -0.81 -20.16 -16.31
N GLY A 83 -1.70 -21.00 -15.79
CA GLY A 83 -1.90 -22.38 -16.24
C GLY A 83 -0.70 -23.29 -16.05
N LYS A 84 0.27 -22.88 -15.22
CA LYS A 84 1.48 -23.61 -14.86
C LYS A 84 1.96 -23.23 -13.46
N LYS A 85 2.85 -24.03 -12.87
CA LYS A 85 3.46 -23.70 -11.60
C LYS A 85 4.35 -22.48 -11.75
N VAL A 86 4.07 -21.43 -10.97
CA VAL A 86 4.81 -20.17 -10.94
C VAL A 86 5.08 -19.75 -9.50
N LYS A 87 6.18 -19.02 -9.28
CA LYS A 87 6.55 -18.47 -7.98
C LYS A 87 5.94 -17.08 -7.85
N ILE A 88 4.97 -16.92 -6.94
CA ILE A 88 4.23 -15.67 -6.79
C ILE A 88 4.34 -15.15 -5.36
N VAL A 89 4.69 -13.89 -5.22
CA VAL A 89 4.48 -13.11 -4.00
C VAL A 89 3.35 -12.13 -4.29
N ARG A 90 2.16 -12.43 -3.78
CA ARG A 90 1.03 -11.51 -3.80
C ARG A 90 1.29 -10.41 -2.77
N THR A 91 1.23 -9.15 -3.17
CA THR A 91 1.46 -8.03 -2.27
C THR A 91 0.32 -7.02 -2.29
N MET A 92 0.22 -6.27 -1.20
CA MET A 92 -0.67 -5.13 -1.08
C MET A 92 0.09 -3.95 -0.50
N PRO A 93 0.76 -3.15 -1.34
CA PRO A 93 1.38 -1.89 -0.94
C PRO A 93 0.33 -0.78 -0.78
N ASN A 94 0.76 0.37 -0.26
CA ASN A 94 -0.08 1.56 -0.18
C ASN A 94 0.62 2.82 -0.70
N THR A 95 -0.15 3.88 -0.92
CA THR A 95 0.32 5.14 -1.53
C THR A 95 1.49 5.81 -0.80
N PRO A 96 1.64 5.77 0.56
CA PRO A 96 2.81 6.33 1.23
C PRO A 96 4.17 5.76 0.80
N ALA A 97 4.20 4.65 0.07
CA ALA A 97 5.40 4.16 -0.61
C ALA A 97 6.08 5.22 -1.49
N LEU A 98 5.32 6.16 -2.06
CA LEU A 98 5.85 7.27 -2.88
C LEU A 98 6.80 8.21 -2.11
N VAL A 99 6.76 8.18 -0.80
CA VAL A 99 7.62 8.97 0.09
C VAL A 99 8.49 8.08 1.02
N GLY A 100 8.61 6.79 0.69
CA GLY A 100 9.42 5.84 1.47
C GLY A 100 8.77 5.37 2.79
N GLU A 101 7.51 5.67 3.01
CA GLU A 101 6.75 5.35 4.23
C GLU A 101 5.60 4.38 3.93
N GLY A 102 5.81 3.49 2.96
CA GLY A 102 4.83 2.48 2.59
C GLY A 102 4.64 1.42 3.68
N MET A 103 3.46 0.78 3.67
CA MET A 103 3.22 -0.46 4.36
C MET A 103 2.77 -1.50 3.33
N THR A 104 3.52 -2.58 3.20
CA THR A 104 3.25 -3.64 2.23
C THR A 104 2.96 -4.95 2.95
N ALA A 105 1.80 -5.53 2.69
CA ALA A 105 1.57 -6.93 3.03
C ALA A 105 2.13 -7.82 1.91
N ALA A 106 2.80 -8.91 2.27
CA ALA A 106 3.33 -9.90 1.34
C ALA A 106 2.79 -11.30 1.68
N CYS A 107 2.35 -12.01 0.66
CA CYS A 107 1.83 -13.37 0.77
C CYS A 107 2.47 -14.24 -0.33
N PRO A 108 3.55 -14.97 -0.05
CA PRO A 108 4.15 -15.90 -1.00
C PRO A 108 3.30 -17.17 -1.14
N ASN A 109 3.27 -17.75 -2.36
CA ASN A 109 2.72 -19.08 -2.55
C ASN A 109 3.75 -20.18 -2.21
N ASP A 110 3.31 -21.43 -2.17
CA ASP A 110 4.14 -22.58 -1.79
C ASP A 110 5.31 -22.88 -2.76
N ALA A 111 5.33 -22.24 -3.92
CA ALA A 111 6.41 -22.41 -4.89
C ALA A 111 7.61 -21.51 -4.63
N VAL A 112 7.44 -20.45 -3.81
CA VAL A 112 8.49 -19.49 -3.45
C VAL A 112 9.39 -20.08 -2.38
N THR A 113 10.70 -20.11 -2.62
CA THR A 113 11.69 -20.57 -1.65
C THR A 113 11.92 -19.50 -0.56
N GLU A 114 12.54 -19.89 0.55
CA GLU A 114 12.91 -18.96 1.62
C GLU A 114 13.87 -17.86 1.15
N GLU A 115 14.80 -18.18 0.25
CA GLU A 115 15.76 -17.23 -0.32
C GLU A 115 15.02 -16.19 -1.20
N GLU A 116 14.15 -16.64 -2.08
CA GLU A 116 13.35 -15.77 -2.96
C GLU A 116 12.37 -14.90 -2.16
N LYS A 117 11.79 -15.47 -1.10
CA LYS A 117 10.95 -14.71 -0.18
C LYS A 117 11.73 -13.58 0.48
N ASN A 118 12.91 -13.87 1.03
CA ASN A 118 13.76 -12.87 1.67
C ASN A 118 14.20 -11.79 0.67
N TYR A 119 14.53 -12.17 -0.55
CA TYR A 119 14.86 -11.22 -1.62
C TYR A 119 13.67 -10.32 -1.97
N ALA A 120 12.45 -10.89 -2.11
CA ALA A 120 11.24 -10.08 -2.33
C ALA A 120 10.99 -9.09 -1.19
N LEU A 121 11.16 -9.53 0.07
CA LEU A 121 11.00 -8.66 1.24
C LEU A 121 12.03 -7.53 1.25
N GLU A 122 13.27 -7.78 0.88
CA GLU A 122 14.32 -6.76 0.74
C GLU A 122 13.92 -5.71 -0.30
N LEU A 123 13.49 -6.14 -1.50
CA LEU A 123 13.01 -5.24 -2.54
C LEU A 123 11.83 -4.38 -2.07
N LEU A 124 10.85 -5.00 -1.45
CA LEU A 124 9.64 -4.31 -0.95
C LEU A 124 9.96 -3.36 0.21
N SER A 125 10.98 -3.67 1.02
CA SER A 125 11.42 -2.82 2.14
C SER A 125 12.11 -1.53 1.68
N SER A 126 12.49 -1.42 0.40
CA SER A 126 13.13 -0.22 -0.16
C SER A 126 12.24 1.02 -0.16
N PHE A 127 10.92 0.86 -0.06
CA PHE A 127 9.96 1.97 -0.06
C PHE A 127 9.01 1.97 1.15
N GLY A 128 9.39 1.29 2.24
CA GLY A 128 8.62 1.28 3.49
C GLY A 128 8.82 0.00 4.29
N LYS A 129 7.83 -0.36 5.08
CA LYS A 129 7.81 -1.60 5.86
C LYS A 129 7.07 -2.70 5.11
N VAL A 130 7.47 -3.94 5.33
CA VAL A 130 6.81 -5.11 4.78
C VAL A 130 6.55 -6.14 5.87
N GLU A 131 5.37 -6.76 5.82
CA GLU A 131 4.95 -7.83 6.74
C GLU A 131 4.39 -9.01 5.94
N ILE A 132 4.77 -10.22 6.34
CA ILE A 132 4.16 -11.44 5.78
C ILE A 132 2.82 -11.67 6.46
N VAL A 133 1.78 -11.83 5.67
CA VAL A 133 0.44 -12.12 6.17
C VAL A 133 -0.15 -13.33 5.43
N PRO A 134 -0.98 -14.16 6.08
CA PRO A 134 -1.75 -15.18 5.39
C PRO A 134 -2.75 -14.53 4.42
N GLU A 135 -2.99 -15.16 3.27
CA GLU A 135 -3.76 -14.57 2.17
C GLU A 135 -5.15 -14.09 2.58
N HIS A 136 -5.83 -14.81 3.48
CA HIS A 136 -7.18 -14.45 3.94
C HIS A 136 -7.25 -13.10 4.69
N LEU A 137 -6.11 -12.53 5.10
CA LEU A 137 -6.05 -11.20 5.73
C LEU A 137 -5.82 -10.05 4.73
N ILE A 138 -5.55 -10.34 3.46
CA ILE A 138 -5.28 -9.28 2.47
C ILE A 138 -6.44 -8.30 2.34
N ASP A 139 -7.69 -8.74 2.44
CA ASP A 139 -8.84 -7.81 2.37
C ASP A 139 -8.91 -6.87 3.58
N ALA A 140 -8.53 -7.33 4.76
CA ALA A 140 -8.38 -6.47 5.92
C ALA A 140 -7.19 -5.49 5.74
N VAL A 141 -6.10 -5.93 5.11
CA VAL A 141 -4.98 -5.05 4.76
C VAL A 141 -5.40 -3.99 3.75
N VAL A 142 -6.21 -4.34 2.74
CA VAL A 142 -6.78 -3.35 1.78
C VAL A 142 -7.51 -2.25 2.54
N ALA A 143 -8.33 -2.59 3.53
CA ALA A 143 -9.06 -1.62 4.32
C ALA A 143 -8.11 -0.77 5.20
N VAL A 144 -7.31 -1.44 6.08
CA VAL A 144 -6.53 -0.76 7.14
C VAL A 144 -5.30 -0.01 6.63
N SER A 145 -4.69 -0.40 5.50
CA SER A 145 -3.50 0.29 4.97
C SER A 145 -3.61 0.70 3.51
N GLY A 146 -4.29 -0.07 2.67
CA GLY A 146 -4.46 0.26 1.26
C GLY A 146 -5.33 1.50 1.04
N SER A 147 -6.47 1.58 1.71
CA SER A 147 -7.48 2.62 1.54
C SER A 147 -7.40 3.73 2.59
N SER A 148 -6.94 3.43 3.80
CA SER A 148 -6.92 4.37 4.92
C SER A 148 -6.07 5.64 4.69
N PRO A 149 -5.07 5.71 3.81
CA PRO A 149 -4.46 6.99 3.48
C PRO A 149 -5.47 8.07 3.08
N ALA A 150 -6.57 7.70 2.37
CA ALA A 150 -7.64 8.64 2.04
C ALA A 150 -8.37 9.14 3.30
N TYR A 151 -8.62 8.27 4.28
CA TYR A 151 -9.27 8.65 5.55
C TYR A 151 -8.38 9.59 6.36
N ILE A 152 -7.07 9.32 6.38
CA ILE A 152 -6.09 10.16 7.05
C ILE A 152 -5.97 11.54 6.38
N PHE A 153 -6.02 11.61 5.05
CA PHE A 153 -6.04 12.91 4.36
C PHE A 153 -7.29 13.72 4.70
N MET A 154 -8.47 13.08 4.76
CA MET A 154 -9.69 13.75 5.23
C MET A 154 -9.58 14.23 6.69
N PHE A 155 -8.97 13.43 7.55
CA PHE A 155 -8.73 13.81 8.95
C PHE A 155 -7.78 15.00 9.08
N ILE A 156 -6.67 15.01 8.33
CA ILE A 156 -5.73 16.13 8.27
C ILE A 156 -6.42 17.40 7.74
N GLU A 157 -7.24 17.28 6.70
CA GLU A 157 -8.00 18.39 6.13
C GLU A 157 -8.98 18.97 7.17
N ALA A 158 -9.74 18.12 7.86
CA ALA A 158 -10.66 18.56 8.90
C ALA A 158 -9.95 19.26 10.08
N MET A 159 -8.78 18.74 10.51
CA MET A 159 -7.95 19.39 11.52
C MET A 159 -7.48 20.78 11.05
N ALA A 160 -7.05 20.89 9.80
CA ALA A 160 -6.62 22.14 9.21
C ALA A 160 -7.78 23.16 9.08
N ASP A 161 -8.99 22.68 8.73
CA ASP A 161 -10.19 23.52 8.67
C ASP A 161 -10.54 24.08 10.06
N GLY A 162 -10.48 23.24 11.09
CA GLY A 162 -10.66 23.68 12.47
C GLY A 162 -9.63 24.76 12.88
N ALA A 163 -8.36 24.55 12.55
CA ALA A 163 -7.31 25.52 12.86
C ALA A 163 -7.51 26.86 12.11
N VAL A 164 -7.99 26.81 10.86
CA VAL A 164 -8.31 28.02 10.09
C VAL A 164 -9.50 28.77 10.70
N ALA A 165 -10.51 28.05 11.20
CA ALA A 165 -11.64 28.66 11.91
C ALA A 165 -11.19 29.43 13.18
N GLU A 166 -10.09 28.98 13.80
CA GLU A 166 -9.44 29.64 14.95
C GLU A 166 -8.40 30.70 14.53
N GLY A 167 -8.31 31.04 13.22
CA GLY A 167 -7.48 32.13 12.71
C GLY A 167 -6.09 31.73 12.21
N MET A 168 -5.74 30.44 12.17
CA MET A 168 -4.44 30.00 11.64
C MET A 168 -4.41 30.09 10.11
N PRO A 169 -3.32 30.61 9.49
CA PRO A 169 -3.17 30.59 8.04
C PRO A 169 -3.21 29.18 7.47
N ARG A 170 -3.91 28.97 6.36
CA ARG A 170 -4.16 27.65 5.74
C ARG A 170 -2.89 26.80 5.55
N SER A 171 -1.82 27.41 5.04
CA SER A 171 -0.55 26.69 4.79
C SER A 171 0.08 26.15 6.07
N GLN A 172 0.03 26.93 7.15
CA GLN A 172 0.50 26.50 8.47
C GLN A 172 -0.41 25.41 9.05
N ALA A 173 -1.74 25.57 8.92
CA ALA A 173 -2.71 24.61 9.42
C ALA A 173 -2.45 23.20 8.88
N TYR A 174 -2.19 23.03 7.59
CA TYR A 174 -1.82 21.74 7.00
C TYR A 174 -0.51 21.18 7.55
N GLN A 175 0.52 22.01 7.73
CA GLN A 175 1.80 21.57 8.29
C GLN A 175 1.64 21.06 9.72
N PHE A 176 0.93 21.80 10.58
CA PHE A 176 0.69 21.38 11.96
C PHE A 176 -0.16 20.12 12.05
N ALA A 177 -1.23 20.02 11.27
CA ALA A 177 -2.10 18.85 11.25
C ALA A 177 -1.36 17.60 10.76
N ALA A 178 -0.65 17.70 9.64
CA ALA A 178 0.10 16.57 9.09
C ALA A 178 1.21 16.12 10.04
N GLN A 179 1.97 17.03 10.65
CA GLN A 179 3.03 16.67 11.59
C GLN A 179 2.47 16.06 12.88
N ALA A 180 1.32 16.52 13.38
CA ALA A 180 0.68 15.93 14.54
C ALA A 180 0.25 14.48 14.28
N VAL A 181 -0.33 14.18 13.11
CA VAL A 181 -0.71 12.82 12.70
C VAL A 181 0.53 11.93 12.55
N LEU A 182 1.55 12.40 11.85
CA LEU A 182 2.81 11.67 11.68
C LEU A 182 3.45 11.32 13.03
N GLY A 183 3.58 12.30 13.91
CA GLY A 183 4.17 12.10 15.24
C GLY A 183 3.39 11.13 16.11
N SER A 184 2.06 11.19 16.05
CA SER A 184 1.18 10.29 16.80
C SER A 184 1.30 8.85 16.30
N ALA A 185 1.30 8.64 14.98
CA ALA A 185 1.51 7.32 14.39
C ALA A 185 2.89 6.75 14.77
N LYS A 186 3.94 7.59 14.68
CA LYS A 186 5.31 7.21 15.05
C LYS A 186 5.41 6.81 16.51
N MET A 187 4.73 7.51 17.43
CA MET A 187 4.69 7.12 18.84
C MET A 187 4.11 5.72 19.05
N VAL A 188 3.05 5.35 18.35
CA VAL A 188 2.49 3.97 18.43
C VAL A 188 3.52 2.95 17.99
N LEU A 189 4.17 3.16 16.84
CA LEU A 189 5.13 2.23 16.25
C LEU A 189 6.41 2.07 17.07
N GLU A 190 6.95 3.15 17.61
CA GLU A 190 8.24 3.13 18.31
C GLU A 190 8.12 2.73 19.79
N THR A 191 7.00 3.09 20.44
CA THR A 191 6.85 2.77 21.86
C THR A 191 6.20 1.42 22.12
N GLY A 192 5.47 0.88 21.15
CA GLY A 192 4.66 -0.33 21.30
C GLY A 192 3.51 -0.19 22.31
N LYS A 193 3.24 1.02 22.81
CA LYS A 193 2.18 1.27 23.77
C LYS A 193 0.81 1.20 23.13
N HIS A 194 -0.17 0.76 23.91
CA HIS A 194 -1.56 0.76 23.47
C HIS A 194 -2.03 2.19 23.11
N PRO A 195 -2.71 2.41 21.95
CA PRO A 195 -3.17 3.74 21.55
C PRO A 195 -4.02 4.46 22.61
N GLY A 196 -4.80 3.71 23.39
CA GLY A 196 -5.57 4.25 24.52
C GLY A 196 -4.69 4.83 25.63
N GLU A 197 -3.56 4.17 25.96
CA GLU A 197 -2.59 4.69 26.93
C GLU A 197 -1.96 6.00 26.42
N LEU A 198 -1.56 6.04 25.13
CA LEU A 198 -0.99 7.24 24.52
C LEU A 198 -2.03 8.40 24.50
N LYS A 199 -3.31 8.10 24.23
CA LYS A 199 -4.39 9.08 24.31
C LYS A 199 -4.50 9.65 25.74
N ASP A 200 -4.48 8.78 26.76
CA ASP A 200 -4.61 9.19 28.17
C ASP A 200 -3.43 10.05 28.63
N MET A 201 -2.23 9.81 28.13
CA MET A 201 -1.04 10.67 28.40
C MET A 201 -1.25 12.13 27.98
N VAL A 202 -2.08 12.39 26.95
CA VAL A 202 -2.37 13.75 26.45
C VAL A 202 -3.60 14.34 27.13
N CYS A 203 -4.47 13.52 27.74
CA CYS A 203 -5.73 13.94 28.33
C CYS A 203 -5.57 14.27 29.83
N SER A 204 -5.20 15.50 30.17
CA SER A 204 -5.19 15.93 31.58
C SER A 204 -6.61 16.10 32.14
N PRO A 205 -6.80 15.89 33.47
CA PRO A 205 -8.10 16.13 34.13
C PRO A 205 -8.64 17.53 33.86
N ALA A 206 -9.89 17.63 33.42
CA ALA A 206 -10.58 18.87 33.02
C ALA A 206 -9.86 19.72 31.95
N GLY A 207 -8.91 19.12 31.21
CA GLY A 207 -8.14 19.78 30.16
C GLY A 207 -8.91 19.94 28.85
N THR A 208 -8.36 20.72 27.94
CA THR A 208 -8.95 20.95 26.61
C THR A 208 -9.01 19.68 25.76
N THR A 209 -8.02 18.80 25.89
CA THR A 209 -7.93 17.57 25.12
C THR A 209 -9.04 16.59 25.46
N ILE A 210 -9.35 16.37 26.74
CA ILE A 210 -10.42 15.43 27.13
C ILE A 210 -11.79 15.93 26.68
N GLU A 211 -12.04 17.26 26.67
CA GLU A 211 -13.28 17.82 26.14
C GLU A 211 -13.39 17.65 24.62
N ALA A 212 -12.31 17.81 23.89
CA ALA A 212 -12.26 17.53 22.45
C ALA A 212 -12.52 16.05 22.14
N VAL A 213 -11.90 15.13 22.91
CA VAL A 213 -12.16 13.67 22.79
C VAL A 213 -13.64 13.36 23.04
N ARG A 214 -14.26 13.96 24.09
CA ARG A 214 -15.69 13.79 24.37
C ARG A 214 -16.56 14.20 23.17
N VAL A 215 -16.21 15.26 22.47
CA VAL A 215 -16.93 15.71 21.27
C VAL A 215 -16.77 14.69 20.12
N LEU A 216 -15.56 14.19 19.87
CA LEU A 216 -15.32 13.18 18.86
C LEU A 216 -16.07 11.87 19.14
N GLU A 217 -16.11 11.43 20.39
CA GLU A 217 -16.91 10.26 20.81
C GLU A 217 -18.42 10.52 20.62
N LYS A 218 -18.92 11.72 20.95
CA LYS A 218 -20.33 12.08 20.74
C LYS A 218 -20.75 11.96 19.27
N PHE A 219 -19.87 12.30 18.34
CA PHE A 219 -20.13 12.22 16.91
C PHE A 219 -19.72 10.88 16.28
N GLY A 220 -19.32 9.90 17.11
CA GLY A 220 -19.12 8.52 16.67
C GLY A 220 -17.88 8.29 15.83
N LEU A 221 -16.78 9.02 16.04
CA LEU A 221 -15.55 8.88 15.28
C LEU A 221 -15.10 7.41 15.13
N ARG A 222 -15.10 6.65 16.24
CA ARG A 222 -14.66 5.24 16.22
C ARG A 222 -15.57 4.38 15.37
N SER A 223 -16.89 4.53 15.52
CA SER A 223 -17.87 3.80 14.73
C SER A 223 -17.76 4.12 13.25
N ALA A 224 -17.56 5.39 12.89
CA ALA A 224 -17.39 5.81 11.50
C ALA A 224 -16.17 5.15 10.84
N VAL A 225 -15.04 5.10 11.55
CA VAL A 225 -13.82 4.45 11.04
C VAL A 225 -14.04 2.94 10.89
N ILE A 226 -14.59 2.26 11.90
CA ILE A 226 -14.83 0.80 11.88
C ILE A 226 -15.77 0.42 10.71
N GLU A 227 -16.85 1.18 10.51
CA GLU A 227 -17.79 0.90 9.41
C GLU A 227 -17.16 1.17 8.03
N ALA A 228 -16.33 2.20 7.89
CA ALA A 228 -15.59 2.46 6.66
C ALA A 228 -14.63 1.31 6.32
N GLU A 229 -13.87 0.83 7.30
CA GLU A 229 -12.96 -0.33 7.16
C GLU A 229 -13.75 -1.59 6.73
N LYS A 230 -14.87 -1.87 7.39
CA LYS A 230 -15.71 -3.02 7.08
C LYS A 230 -16.25 -2.99 5.66
N VAL A 231 -16.81 -1.87 5.23
CA VAL A 231 -17.32 -1.69 3.86
C VAL A 231 -16.19 -1.87 2.85
N CYS A 232 -15.01 -1.31 3.12
CA CYS A 232 -13.86 -1.44 2.24
C CYS A 232 -13.40 -2.90 2.11
N ALA A 233 -13.28 -3.64 3.21
CA ALA A 233 -12.91 -5.05 3.19
C ALA A 233 -13.97 -5.92 2.47
N ASP A 234 -15.27 -5.64 2.68
CA ASP A 234 -16.36 -6.35 1.99
C ASP A 234 -16.31 -6.10 0.47
N MET A 235 -16.04 -4.87 0.04
CA MET A 235 -15.87 -4.55 -1.38
C MET A 235 -14.64 -5.26 -1.99
N SER A 236 -13.54 -5.32 -1.26
CA SER A 236 -12.32 -6.00 -1.71
C SER A 236 -12.57 -7.50 -1.96
N ARG A 237 -13.29 -8.18 -1.07
CA ARG A 237 -13.65 -9.60 -1.24
C ARG A 237 -14.51 -9.89 -2.47
N ASN A 238 -15.24 -8.89 -2.95
CA ASN A 238 -16.16 -9.03 -4.10
C ASN A 238 -15.56 -8.51 -5.42
N MET A 239 -14.26 -8.20 -5.47
CA MET A 239 -13.51 -7.81 -6.67
C MET A 239 -12.98 -9.03 -7.43
#